data_84fb7f8d38f680224985b9a3302ca9f8
#
_entry.id   84fb7f8d38f680224985b9a3302ca9f8
#
_cell.length_a   1.000
_cell.length_b   1.000
_cell.length_c   1.000
_cell.angle_alpha   90.00
_cell.angle_beta   90.00
_cell.angle_gamma   90.00
#
_symmetry.space_group_name_H-M   'P 1'
#
loop_
_entity.id
_entity.type
_entity.pdbx_description
1 polymer ?
#
loop_
_entity_poly.entity_id
_entity_poly.type
_entity_poly.pdbx_seq_one_letter_code
_entity_poly.pdbx_strand_id
1 'polypeptide(L)'
;MIARHDQSAILSQAVEHGDTVYLAGIVATDLSKDVKGQTKEILDEIDRLLGKCGSSKSKVIQCHIWVSDIRNRVPMNEVWTEWVDKKNLPARACVEAKLADPKALVEIMVIAGK
;
A
#
# COMPACT_ATOMS: atom_id res chain seq x y z
N MET A 1 -14.80 14.13 12.73
CA MET A 1 -14.82 14.64 11.35
C MET A 1 -14.08 13.67 10.45
N ILE A 2 -14.55 13.51 9.23
CA ILE A 2 -13.92 12.64 8.25
C ILE A 2 -13.36 13.50 7.11
N ALA A 3 -12.08 13.35 6.82
CA ALA A 3 -11.44 14.02 5.70
C ALA A 3 -11.10 13.01 4.61
N ARG A 4 -11.42 13.34 3.36
CA ARG A 4 -11.20 12.46 2.21
C ARG A 4 -10.25 13.12 1.23
N HIS A 5 -9.34 12.32 0.67
CA HIS A 5 -8.29 12.81 -0.22
C HIS A 5 -8.31 12.06 -1.55
N ASP A 6 -8.01 12.80 -2.62
CA ASP A 6 -7.87 12.25 -3.96
C ASP A 6 -9.09 11.40 -4.37
N GLN A 7 -10.28 11.98 -4.22
CA GLN A 7 -11.51 11.31 -4.59
C GLN A 7 -11.63 11.18 -6.11
N SER A 8 -12.02 9.99 -6.54
CA SER A 8 -12.43 9.74 -7.93
C SER A 8 -13.95 9.59 -8.01
N ALA A 9 -14.44 9.07 -9.12
CA ALA A 9 -15.88 8.78 -9.28
C ALA A 9 -16.34 7.64 -8.36
N ILE A 10 -15.42 6.79 -7.87
CA ILE A 10 -15.77 5.57 -7.17
C ILE A 10 -15.14 5.41 -5.78
N LEU A 11 -14.08 6.12 -5.48
CA LEU A 11 -13.40 5.94 -4.19
C LEU A 11 -12.53 7.15 -3.80
N SER A 12 -12.10 7.18 -2.53
CA SER A 12 -11.05 8.07 -2.03
C SER A 12 -9.76 7.28 -1.91
N GLN A 13 -8.62 7.87 -2.26
CA GLN A 13 -7.32 7.23 -2.08
C GLN A 13 -6.92 7.17 -0.62
N ALA A 14 -7.33 8.13 0.18
CA ALA A 14 -7.08 8.15 1.62
C ALA A 14 -8.26 8.76 2.36
N VAL A 15 -8.53 8.25 3.56
CA VAL A 15 -9.57 8.77 4.44
C VAL A 15 -8.98 8.90 5.84
N GLU A 16 -9.16 10.09 6.46
CA GLU A 16 -8.79 10.33 7.85
C GLU A 16 -10.03 10.32 8.72
N HIS A 17 -9.96 9.62 9.84
CA HIS A 17 -11.00 9.63 10.85
C HIS A 17 -10.35 9.57 12.24
N GLY A 18 -10.47 10.64 13.01
CA GLY A 18 -9.76 10.76 14.28
C GLY A 18 -8.25 10.70 14.05
N ASP A 19 -7.56 9.87 14.79
CA ASP A 19 -6.12 9.66 14.67
C ASP A 19 -5.75 8.50 13.75
N THR A 20 -6.68 8.06 12.90
CA THR A 20 -6.48 6.93 12.01
C THR A 20 -6.57 7.35 10.55
N VAL A 21 -5.67 6.82 9.74
CA VAL A 21 -5.62 7.03 8.29
C VAL A 21 -5.85 5.69 7.59
N TYR A 22 -6.82 5.65 6.68
CA TYR A 22 -7.16 4.49 5.88
C TYR A 22 -6.81 4.77 4.44
N LEU A 23 -5.93 3.98 3.85
CA LEU A 23 -5.63 4.10 2.43
C LEU A 23 -6.45 3.08 1.64
N ALA A 24 -6.75 3.43 0.39
CA ALA A 24 -7.30 2.48 -0.56
C ALA A 24 -6.26 1.41 -0.89
N GLY A 25 -6.68 0.35 -1.55
CA GLY A 25 -5.75 -0.60 -2.17
C GLY A 25 -5.03 0.08 -3.33
N ILE A 26 -3.70 0.08 -3.29
CA ILE A 26 -2.86 0.78 -4.25
C ILE A 26 -2.21 -0.23 -5.19
N VAL A 27 -2.33 -0.01 -6.49
CA VAL A 27 -1.60 -0.73 -7.54
C VAL A 27 -0.69 0.24 -8.26
N ALA A 28 0.34 -0.29 -8.94
CA ALA A 28 1.24 0.54 -9.73
C ALA A 28 0.49 1.16 -10.92
N THR A 29 0.89 2.34 -11.32
CA THR A 29 0.39 2.98 -12.54
C THR A 29 1.08 2.38 -13.76
N ASP A 30 2.38 2.14 -13.68
CA ASP A 30 3.15 1.52 -14.76
C ASP A 30 3.20 0.00 -14.58
N LEU A 31 2.26 -0.68 -15.20
CA LEU A 31 2.13 -2.14 -15.10
C LEU A 31 3.09 -2.90 -16.03
N SER A 32 3.95 -2.18 -16.78
CA SER A 32 5.02 -2.83 -17.56
C SER A 32 6.20 -3.26 -16.68
N LYS A 33 6.28 -2.75 -15.45
CA LYS A 33 7.34 -3.10 -14.51
C LYS A 33 7.15 -4.52 -13.98
N ASP A 34 8.25 -5.14 -13.53
CA ASP A 34 8.21 -6.41 -12.82
C ASP A 34 7.62 -6.21 -11.40
N VAL A 35 7.53 -7.30 -10.63
CA VAL A 35 6.94 -7.23 -9.30
C VAL A 35 7.71 -6.29 -8.36
N LYS A 36 9.03 -6.25 -8.45
CA LYS A 36 9.83 -5.33 -7.63
C LYS A 36 9.58 -3.89 -8.00
N GLY A 37 9.54 -3.58 -9.29
CA GLY A 37 9.25 -2.24 -9.77
C GLY A 37 7.85 -1.78 -9.41
N GLN A 38 6.86 -2.65 -9.54
CA GLN A 38 5.49 -2.33 -9.13
C GLN A 38 5.41 -2.10 -7.62
N THR A 39 6.05 -2.94 -6.82
CA THR A 39 6.08 -2.79 -5.36
C THR A 39 6.70 -1.45 -4.96
N LYS A 40 7.82 -1.08 -5.56
CA LYS A 40 8.50 0.18 -5.27
C LYS A 40 7.60 1.37 -5.57
N GLU A 41 6.94 1.38 -6.72
CA GLU A 41 6.02 2.45 -7.09
C GLU A 41 4.86 2.55 -6.11
N ILE A 42 4.29 1.42 -5.69
CA ILE A 42 3.19 1.39 -4.72
C ILE A 42 3.64 1.97 -3.38
N LEU A 43 4.80 1.56 -2.88
CA LEU A 43 5.31 2.04 -1.59
C LEU A 43 5.63 3.54 -1.62
N ASP A 44 6.13 4.05 -2.74
CA ASP A 44 6.32 5.50 -2.92
C ASP A 44 4.99 6.25 -2.87
N GLU A 45 3.94 5.71 -3.47
CA GLU A 45 2.61 6.32 -3.43
C GLU A 45 2.00 6.27 -2.01
N ILE A 46 2.21 5.17 -1.30
CA ILE A 46 1.80 5.05 0.10
C ILE A 46 2.50 6.13 0.95
N ASP A 47 3.80 6.32 0.77
CA ASP A 47 4.53 7.40 1.45
C ASP A 47 3.92 8.77 1.18
N ARG A 48 3.58 9.05 -0.08
CA ARG A 48 2.96 10.31 -0.48
C ARG A 48 1.61 10.52 0.22
N LEU A 49 0.76 9.50 0.18
CA LEU A 49 -0.58 9.58 0.78
C LEU A 49 -0.52 9.71 2.30
N LEU A 50 0.34 8.94 2.96
CA LEU A 50 0.51 9.05 4.42
C LEU A 50 1.02 10.43 4.82
N GLY A 51 2.00 10.97 4.08
CA GLY A 51 2.51 12.33 4.34
C GLY A 51 1.43 13.39 4.17
N LYS A 52 0.56 13.24 3.18
CA LYS A 52 -0.57 14.14 2.96
C LYS A 52 -1.55 14.14 4.13
N CYS A 53 -1.66 13.03 4.84
CA CYS A 53 -2.55 12.88 5.99
C CYS A 53 -1.85 13.12 7.34
N GLY A 54 -0.62 13.61 7.35
CA GLY A 54 0.12 13.85 8.59
C GLY A 54 0.63 12.59 9.27
N SER A 55 0.82 11.52 8.52
CA SER A 55 1.32 10.24 9.00
C SER A 55 2.65 9.87 8.32
N SER A 56 3.13 8.68 8.56
CA SER A 56 4.37 8.17 7.95
C SER A 56 4.38 6.65 8.00
N LYS A 57 5.33 6.04 7.29
CA LYS A 57 5.48 4.58 7.30
C LYS A 57 5.76 4.01 8.69
N SER A 58 6.38 4.79 9.57
CA SER A 58 6.64 4.37 10.95
C SER A 58 5.36 4.20 11.78
N LYS A 59 4.25 4.73 11.30
CA LYS A 59 2.96 4.71 12.00
C LYS A 59 1.96 3.77 11.35
N VAL A 60 2.37 2.97 10.38
CA VAL A 60 1.52 1.95 9.77
C VAL A 60 1.21 0.87 10.82
N ILE A 61 -0.07 0.61 11.01
CA ILE A 61 -0.57 -0.35 12.01
C ILE A 61 -0.79 -1.70 11.37
N GLN A 62 -1.40 -1.71 10.19
CA GLN A 62 -1.78 -2.93 9.48
C GLN A 62 -1.59 -2.78 7.99
N CYS A 63 -1.12 -3.84 7.36
CA CYS A 63 -0.90 -3.88 5.92
C CYS A 63 -1.48 -5.17 5.35
N HIS A 64 -2.24 -5.03 4.27
CA HIS A 64 -2.76 -6.14 3.49
C HIS A 64 -2.09 -6.11 2.12
N ILE A 65 -1.51 -7.24 1.71
CA ILE A 65 -0.84 -7.37 0.42
C ILE A 65 -1.47 -8.51 -0.35
N TRP A 66 -1.84 -8.23 -1.60
CA TRP A 66 -2.33 -9.23 -2.56
C TRP A 66 -1.30 -9.34 -3.68
N VAL A 67 -0.92 -10.57 -4.02
CA VAL A 67 -0.07 -10.84 -5.16
C VAL A 67 -0.81 -11.74 -6.14
N SER A 68 -0.62 -11.49 -7.43
CA SER A 68 -1.32 -12.27 -8.48
C SER A 68 -0.80 -13.71 -8.56
N ASP A 69 0.41 -13.96 -8.05
CA ASP A 69 1.03 -15.28 -7.94
C ASP A 69 1.81 -15.29 -6.64
N ILE A 70 1.55 -16.27 -5.77
CA ILE A 70 2.17 -16.32 -4.44
C ILE A 70 3.70 -16.42 -4.49
N ARG A 71 4.26 -16.91 -5.61
CA ARG A 71 5.71 -16.93 -5.81
C ARG A 71 6.32 -15.52 -5.87
N ASN A 72 5.52 -14.51 -6.20
CA ASN A 72 5.95 -13.11 -6.20
C ASN A 72 6.12 -12.53 -4.79
N ARG A 73 5.72 -13.27 -3.75
CA ARG A 73 5.91 -12.81 -2.37
C ARG A 73 7.38 -12.58 -2.03
N VAL A 74 8.27 -13.45 -2.50
CA VAL A 74 9.71 -13.33 -2.19
C VAL A 74 10.31 -12.04 -2.76
N PRO A 75 10.23 -11.76 -4.07
CA PRO A 75 10.78 -10.49 -4.60
C PRO A 75 10.04 -9.26 -4.06
N MET A 76 8.73 -9.35 -3.81
CA MET A 76 7.99 -8.25 -3.18
C MET A 76 8.55 -7.97 -1.79
N ASN A 77 8.79 -9.01 -0.99
CA ASN A 77 9.34 -8.86 0.35
C ASN A 77 10.73 -8.23 0.38
N GLU A 78 11.55 -8.45 -0.65
CA GLU A 78 12.85 -7.79 -0.75
C GLU A 78 12.71 -6.27 -0.80
N VAL A 79 11.76 -5.77 -1.57
CA VAL A 79 11.48 -4.33 -1.67
C VAL A 79 10.83 -3.83 -0.37
N TRP A 80 9.86 -4.57 0.16
CA TRP A 80 9.21 -4.25 1.44
C TRP A 80 10.24 -4.08 2.57
N THR A 81 11.18 -5.01 2.67
CA THR A 81 12.18 -5.01 3.73
C THR A 81 13.09 -3.78 3.69
N GLU A 82 13.37 -3.27 2.48
CA GLU A 82 14.13 -2.03 2.32
C GLU A 82 13.33 -0.79 2.70
N TRP A 83 12.01 -0.84 2.56
CA TRP A 83 11.13 0.31 2.78
C TRP A 83 10.63 0.42 4.22
N VAL A 84 10.23 -0.70 4.82
CA VAL A 84 9.54 -0.69 6.12
C VAL A 84 10.47 -0.17 7.23
N ASP A 85 9.87 0.53 8.21
CA ASP A 85 10.61 0.89 9.43
C ASP A 85 10.78 -0.36 10.28
N LYS A 86 12.01 -0.83 10.40
CA LYS A 86 12.32 -2.10 11.09
C LYS A 86 12.13 -2.03 12.60
N LYS A 87 12.02 -0.82 13.15
CA LYS A 87 11.74 -0.62 14.59
C LYS A 87 10.24 -0.56 14.89
N ASN A 88 9.41 -0.40 13.86
CA ASN A 88 7.96 -0.24 13.99
C ASN A 88 7.25 -1.04 12.91
N LEU A 89 7.36 -2.36 12.98
CA LEU A 89 6.77 -3.24 11.97
C LEU A 89 5.24 -3.32 12.13
N PRO A 90 4.47 -3.18 11.05
CA PRO A 90 3.03 -3.36 11.11
C PRO A 90 2.63 -4.85 11.17
N ALA A 91 1.42 -5.12 11.65
CA ALA A 91 0.78 -6.40 11.41
C ALA A 91 0.51 -6.53 9.91
N ARG A 92 0.73 -7.72 9.33
CA ARG A 92 0.66 -7.89 7.88
C ARG A 92 0.12 -9.26 7.48
N ALA A 93 -0.62 -9.28 6.37
CA ALA A 93 -0.96 -10.51 5.65
C ALA A 93 -0.63 -10.34 4.17
N CYS A 94 -0.19 -11.43 3.54
CA CYS A 94 0.06 -11.47 2.10
C CYS A 94 -0.59 -12.72 1.53
N VAL A 95 -1.51 -12.55 0.59
CA VAL A 95 -2.28 -13.65 -0.03
C VAL A 95 -2.25 -13.53 -1.54
N GLU A 96 -2.50 -14.64 -2.22
CA GLU A 96 -2.68 -14.66 -3.66
C GLU A 96 -4.12 -14.28 -4.01
N ALA A 97 -4.29 -13.43 -5.01
CA ALA A 97 -5.60 -13.07 -5.51
C ALA A 97 -5.50 -12.58 -6.95
N LYS A 98 -6.56 -12.75 -7.72
CA LYS A 98 -6.68 -12.08 -9.01
C LYS A 98 -6.92 -10.60 -8.77
N LEU A 99 -6.13 -9.75 -9.41
CA LEU A 99 -6.28 -8.31 -9.31
C LEU A 99 -7.13 -7.78 -10.47
N ALA A 100 -7.60 -6.54 -10.34
CA ALA A 100 -8.52 -5.96 -11.31
C ALA A 100 -7.92 -5.89 -12.72
N ASP A 101 -6.64 -5.52 -12.83
CA ASP A 101 -5.93 -5.55 -14.10
C ASP A 101 -5.03 -6.80 -14.13
N PRO A 102 -5.10 -7.61 -15.23
CA PRO A 102 -4.27 -8.83 -15.33
C PRO A 102 -2.76 -8.58 -15.27
N LYS A 103 -2.32 -7.37 -15.56
CA LYS A 103 -0.90 -6.99 -15.52
C LYS A 103 -0.46 -6.49 -14.15
N ALA A 104 -1.40 -6.23 -13.23
CA ALA A 104 -1.08 -5.87 -11.85
C ALA A 104 -0.59 -7.13 -11.14
N LEU A 105 0.64 -7.06 -10.61
CA LEU A 105 1.28 -8.19 -9.93
C LEU A 105 1.16 -8.10 -8.42
N VAL A 106 0.92 -6.91 -7.88
CA VAL A 106 0.81 -6.66 -6.45
C VAL A 106 -0.12 -5.50 -6.18
N GLU A 107 -0.85 -5.59 -5.08
CA GLU A 107 -1.68 -4.51 -4.52
C GLU A 107 -1.44 -4.44 -3.03
N ILE A 108 -1.34 -3.24 -2.48
CA ILE A 108 -1.07 -3.02 -1.05
C ILE A 108 -2.06 -2.02 -0.48
N MET A 109 -2.63 -2.36 0.69
CA MET A 109 -3.54 -1.49 1.43
C MET A 109 -3.06 -1.37 2.87
N VAL A 110 -2.98 -0.15 3.39
CA VAL A 110 -2.50 0.08 4.76
C VAL A 110 -3.48 0.89 5.58
N ILE A 111 -3.41 0.68 6.90
CA ILE A 111 -4.06 1.50 7.92
C ILE A 111 -2.94 2.02 8.81
N ALA A 112 -2.96 3.32 9.10
CA ALA A 112 -1.92 3.97 9.89
C ALA A 112 -2.51 4.86 10.97
N GLY A 113 -1.72 5.11 12.01
CA GLY A 113 -1.99 6.19 12.95
C GLY A 113 -1.44 7.51 12.46
N LYS A 114 -1.69 8.55 13.22
CA LYS A 114 -1.09 9.87 12.96
C LYS A 114 0.01 10.20 13.94
#